data_01a2662d7d489454028cdd9e1fb4acb8
#
_entry.id   01a2662d7d489454028cdd9e1fb4acb8
#
_cell.length_a   1.000
_cell.length_b   1.000
_cell.length_c   1.000
_cell.angle_alpha   90.00
_cell.angle_beta   90.00
_cell.angle_gamma   90.00
#
_symmetry.space_group_name_H-M   'P 1'
#
loop_
_entity.id
_entity.type
_entity.pdbx_description
1 polymer ?
#
loop_
_entity_poly.entity_id
_entity_poly.type
_entity_poly.pdbx_seq_one_letter_code
_entity_poly.pdbx_strand_id
1 'polypeptide(L)'
;MLCSESGLAHVRWREKQMNILVCDDNENAVNTITTMLQTRCQEKCISAKLYSYTQPECVNVLEIIDIAFLDIDMPGMNGITLAKNLRLVQPRAVIIFVTNFIQYAPEGYEVKAFRYLLKSDISIRLVEFFDLAVQEMLKCRKVVTIKINAESIDIPIHDILYLESEGRIIVMHLVHNGH
;
A
#
# COMPACT_ATOMS: atom_id res chain seq x y z
N MET A 1 29.24 8.33 -3.35
CA MET A 1 28.64 9.67 -3.21
C MET A 1 27.76 9.63 -1.97
N LEU A 2 28.17 10.32 -0.91
CA LEU A 2 27.58 10.23 0.45
C LEU A 2 26.28 11.04 0.47
N CYS A 3 25.15 10.39 0.74
CA CYS A 3 23.90 11.09 1.10
C CYS A 3 24.05 11.59 2.52
N SER A 4 23.93 12.91 2.70
CA SER A 4 23.99 13.63 3.96
C SER A 4 22.88 13.21 4.93
N GLU A 5 23.30 12.96 6.16
CA GLU A 5 22.44 12.67 7.32
C GLU A 5 21.59 13.89 7.69
N SER A 6 20.27 13.77 7.57
CA SER A 6 19.33 14.56 8.34
C SER A 6 18.53 13.61 9.24
N GLY A 7 18.63 13.85 10.56
CA GLY A 7 18.22 12.94 11.61
C GLY A 7 16.75 12.61 11.68
N LEU A 8 16.35 11.61 10.95
CA LEU A 8 15.14 10.83 11.14
C LEU A 8 15.57 9.39 11.31
N ALA A 9 15.09 8.74 12.37
CA ALA A 9 15.40 7.37 12.68
C ALA A 9 15.35 6.50 11.42
N HIS A 10 16.53 6.04 10.96
CA HIS A 10 16.65 5.10 9.86
C HIS A 10 16.04 3.77 10.30
N VAL A 11 14.71 3.63 10.12
CA VAL A 11 14.10 2.31 10.07
C VAL A 11 14.78 1.59 8.91
N ARG A 12 15.35 0.40 9.17
CA ARG A 12 16.05 -0.44 8.19
C ARG A 12 15.12 -0.84 7.02
N TRP A 13 14.94 0.06 6.08
CA TRP A 13 14.15 -0.13 4.85
C TRP A 13 14.82 -1.08 3.86
N ARG A 14 16.09 -1.40 4.07
CA ARG A 14 16.91 -2.16 3.12
C ARG A 14 16.55 -3.63 2.98
N GLU A 15 15.63 -4.17 3.79
CA GLU A 15 15.42 -5.63 3.85
C GLU A 15 14.08 -6.11 3.30
N LYS A 16 13.08 -5.27 3.04
CA LYS A 16 11.80 -5.74 2.48
C LYS A 16 11.41 -4.96 1.24
N GLN A 17 11.41 -5.66 0.11
CA GLN A 17 10.96 -5.14 -1.19
C GLN A 17 9.48 -4.73 -1.10
N MET A 18 9.13 -3.55 -1.64
CA MET A 18 7.77 -3.07 -1.75
C MET A 18 7.13 -3.65 -3.02
N ASN A 19 5.92 -4.17 -2.90
CA ASN A 19 5.18 -4.73 -4.02
C ASN A 19 4.10 -3.75 -4.48
N ILE A 20 4.16 -3.35 -5.73
CA ILE A 20 3.26 -2.37 -6.34
C ILE A 20 2.50 -3.06 -7.47
N LEU A 21 1.17 -2.99 -7.42
CA LEU A 21 0.28 -3.46 -8.48
C LEU A 21 -0.17 -2.29 -9.34
N VAL A 22 -0.12 -2.46 -10.66
CA VAL A 22 -0.73 -1.56 -11.64
C VAL A 22 -1.66 -2.39 -12.51
N CYS A 23 -2.95 -2.03 -12.58
CA CYS A 23 -3.92 -2.71 -13.41
C CYS A 23 -4.81 -1.70 -14.15
N ASP A 24 -4.78 -1.74 -15.47
CA ASP A 24 -5.53 -0.86 -16.39
C ASP A 24 -5.65 -1.58 -17.73
N ASP A 25 -6.80 -1.64 -18.35
CA ASP A 25 -6.99 -2.31 -19.64
C ASP A 25 -6.25 -1.61 -20.80
N ASN A 26 -5.87 -0.36 -20.61
CA ASN A 26 -5.07 0.41 -21.55
C ASN A 26 -3.57 0.22 -21.30
N GLU A 27 -2.90 -0.53 -22.18
CA GLU A 27 -1.46 -0.81 -22.10
C GLU A 27 -0.59 0.46 -22.02
N ASN A 28 -0.97 1.54 -22.72
CA ASN A 28 -0.24 2.80 -22.66
C ASN A 28 -0.32 3.44 -21.26
N ALA A 29 -1.48 3.35 -20.61
CA ALA A 29 -1.66 3.83 -19.25
C ALA A 29 -0.80 3.00 -18.27
N VAL A 30 -0.83 1.66 -18.36
CA VAL A 30 0.01 0.75 -17.58
C VAL A 30 1.47 1.12 -17.74
N ASN A 31 1.97 1.26 -18.98
CA ASN A 31 3.37 1.57 -19.27
C ASN A 31 3.77 2.95 -18.72
N THR A 32 2.91 3.95 -18.87
CA THR A 32 3.16 5.32 -18.35
C THR A 32 3.27 5.30 -16.84
N ILE A 33 2.29 4.71 -16.14
CA ILE A 33 2.28 4.64 -14.68
C ILE A 33 3.49 3.85 -14.19
N THR A 34 3.75 2.67 -14.76
CA THR A 34 4.87 1.81 -14.37
C THR A 34 6.21 2.52 -14.52
N THR A 35 6.43 3.21 -15.65
CA THR A 35 7.67 3.95 -15.91
C THR A 35 7.88 5.08 -14.89
N MET A 36 6.83 5.85 -14.61
CA MET A 36 6.90 6.94 -13.63
C MET A 36 7.19 6.42 -12.21
N LEU A 37 6.54 5.31 -11.81
CA LEU A 37 6.77 4.68 -10.51
C LEU A 37 8.18 4.10 -10.40
N GLN A 38 8.69 3.44 -11.45
CA GLN A 38 10.07 2.93 -11.50
C GLN A 38 11.09 4.05 -11.33
N THR A 39 10.93 5.13 -12.09
CA THR A 39 11.80 6.32 -11.98
C THR A 39 11.78 6.87 -10.56
N ARG A 40 10.57 7.01 -9.98
CA ARG A 40 10.44 7.53 -8.61
C ARG A 40 11.07 6.62 -7.57
N CYS A 41 10.91 5.31 -7.70
CA CYS A 41 11.56 4.33 -6.82
C CYS A 41 13.09 4.44 -6.89
N GLN A 42 13.66 4.62 -8.10
CA GLN A 42 15.09 4.82 -8.29
C GLN A 42 15.58 6.11 -7.62
N GLU A 43 14.89 7.24 -7.83
CA GLU A 43 15.22 8.53 -7.21
C GLU A 43 15.24 8.46 -5.67
N LYS A 44 14.32 7.69 -5.10
CA LYS A 44 14.16 7.54 -3.64
C LYS A 44 14.93 6.37 -3.05
N CYS A 45 15.69 5.62 -3.88
CA CYS A 45 16.37 4.38 -3.46
C CYS A 45 15.43 3.37 -2.80
N ILE A 46 14.17 3.26 -3.29
CA ILE A 46 13.17 2.32 -2.82
C ILE A 46 13.33 1.02 -3.63
N SER A 47 13.53 -0.11 -2.93
CA SER A 47 13.46 -1.43 -3.56
C SER A 47 11.99 -1.79 -3.79
N ALA A 48 11.55 -1.87 -5.05
CA ALA A 48 10.18 -2.17 -5.41
C ALA A 48 10.12 -3.26 -6.49
N LYS A 49 9.08 -4.10 -6.39
CA LYS A 49 8.66 -5.01 -7.46
C LYS A 49 7.32 -4.53 -7.99
N LEU A 50 7.25 -4.31 -9.30
CA LEU A 50 6.05 -3.88 -9.98
C LEU A 50 5.40 -5.08 -10.68
N TYR A 51 4.09 -5.23 -10.45
CA TYR A 51 3.21 -6.18 -11.09
C TYR A 51 2.27 -5.39 -11.99
N SER A 52 2.32 -5.62 -13.30
CA SER A 52 1.58 -4.86 -14.29
C SER A 52 0.65 -5.78 -15.06
N TYR A 53 -0.63 -5.45 -15.10
CA TYR A 53 -1.66 -6.24 -15.75
C TYR A 53 -2.56 -5.35 -16.60
N THR A 54 -2.96 -5.87 -17.77
CA THR A 54 -4.00 -5.28 -18.63
C THR A 54 -5.33 -6.01 -18.50
N GLN A 55 -5.37 -7.11 -17.79
CA GLN A 55 -6.55 -7.92 -17.53
C GLN A 55 -6.70 -8.17 -16.03
N PRO A 56 -7.75 -7.64 -15.40
CA PRO A 56 -7.91 -7.75 -13.93
C PRO A 56 -8.07 -9.19 -13.45
N GLU A 57 -8.57 -10.10 -14.29
CA GLU A 57 -8.72 -11.53 -13.98
C GLU A 57 -7.38 -12.26 -13.83
N CYS A 58 -6.31 -11.72 -14.43
CA CYS A 58 -4.96 -12.28 -14.32
C CYS A 58 -4.24 -11.86 -13.04
N VAL A 59 -4.80 -10.93 -12.26
CA VAL A 59 -4.19 -10.46 -11.02
C VAL A 59 -4.27 -11.55 -9.96
N ASN A 60 -3.11 -12.00 -9.49
CA ASN A 60 -3.05 -12.92 -8.37
C ASN A 60 -3.18 -12.16 -7.05
N VAL A 61 -4.38 -12.12 -6.49
CA VAL A 61 -4.68 -11.40 -5.24
C VAL A 61 -4.02 -12.03 -3.99
N LEU A 62 -3.48 -13.25 -4.10
CA LEU A 62 -2.75 -13.90 -3.01
C LEU A 62 -1.29 -13.42 -2.91
N GLU A 63 -0.76 -12.76 -3.94
CA GLU A 63 0.54 -12.11 -3.83
C GLU A 63 0.45 -10.90 -2.91
N ILE A 64 1.46 -10.70 -2.07
CA ILE A 64 1.50 -9.56 -1.15
C ILE A 64 1.63 -8.27 -1.97
N ILE A 65 0.61 -7.42 -1.91
CA ILE A 65 0.58 -6.11 -2.55
C ILE A 65 0.56 -5.03 -1.46
N ASP A 66 1.49 -4.10 -1.53
CA ASP A 66 1.58 -2.99 -0.59
C ASP A 66 0.80 -1.76 -1.10
N ILE A 67 0.93 -1.46 -2.39
CA ILE A 67 0.27 -0.32 -3.05
C ILE A 67 -0.33 -0.82 -4.36
N ALA A 68 -1.58 -0.47 -4.64
CA ALA A 68 -2.26 -0.80 -5.88
C ALA A 68 -2.76 0.46 -6.59
N PHE A 69 -2.43 0.59 -7.88
CA PHE A 69 -2.99 1.58 -8.81
C PHE A 69 -3.93 0.84 -9.77
N LEU A 70 -5.21 1.13 -9.67
CA LEU A 70 -6.25 0.38 -10.39
C LEU A 70 -7.11 1.32 -11.23
N ASP A 71 -7.31 1.01 -12.50
CA ASP A 71 -8.43 1.61 -13.23
C ASP A 71 -9.75 1.02 -12.73
N ILE A 72 -10.82 1.81 -12.83
CA ILE A 72 -12.16 1.37 -12.45
C ILE A 72 -12.85 0.72 -13.64
N ASP A 73 -12.79 1.35 -14.81
CA ASP A 73 -13.56 0.95 -15.98
C ASP A 73 -12.74 0.01 -16.87
N MET A 74 -12.73 -1.26 -16.50
CA MET A 74 -12.05 -2.32 -17.23
C MET A 74 -13.05 -3.38 -17.70
N PRO A 75 -12.90 -3.95 -18.91
CA PRO A 75 -13.71 -5.07 -19.38
C PRO A 75 -13.63 -6.29 -18.44
N GLY A 76 -14.73 -7.00 -18.29
CA GLY A 76 -14.81 -8.19 -17.45
C GLY A 76 -15.00 -7.86 -15.97
N MET A 77 -13.92 -7.70 -15.24
CA MET A 77 -13.93 -7.32 -13.82
C MET A 77 -13.57 -5.84 -13.70
N ASN A 78 -14.45 -5.02 -13.11
CA ASN A 78 -14.10 -3.63 -12.82
C ASN A 78 -13.11 -3.50 -11.64
N GLY A 79 -12.38 -2.37 -11.62
CA GLY A 79 -11.34 -2.15 -10.61
C GLY A 79 -11.85 -2.08 -9.16
N ILE A 80 -13.12 -1.73 -8.95
CA ILE A 80 -13.73 -1.73 -7.61
C ILE A 80 -13.90 -3.16 -7.11
N THR A 81 -14.32 -4.08 -7.98
CA THR A 81 -14.42 -5.50 -7.65
C THR A 81 -13.03 -6.08 -7.36
N LEU A 82 -12.02 -5.75 -8.16
CA LEU A 82 -10.63 -6.15 -7.89
C LEU A 82 -10.14 -5.61 -6.55
N ALA A 83 -10.44 -4.34 -6.25
CA ALA A 83 -10.09 -3.72 -4.97
C ALA A 83 -10.79 -4.41 -3.78
N LYS A 84 -12.06 -4.82 -3.91
CA LYS A 84 -12.78 -5.61 -2.90
C LYS A 84 -12.08 -6.94 -2.65
N ASN A 85 -11.70 -7.66 -3.71
CA ASN A 85 -10.98 -8.93 -3.61
C ASN A 85 -9.62 -8.76 -2.94
N LEU A 86 -8.85 -7.73 -3.32
CA LEU A 86 -7.59 -7.38 -2.67
C LEU A 86 -7.81 -7.07 -1.18
N ARG A 87 -8.86 -6.31 -0.83
CA ARG A 87 -9.13 -5.90 0.55
C ARG A 87 -9.48 -7.07 1.45
N LEU A 88 -10.15 -8.12 0.93
CA LEU A 88 -10.46 -9.34 1.69
C LEU A 88 -9.20 -10.08 2.13
N VAL A 89 -8.19 -10.15 1.24
CA VAL A 89 -6.94 -10.89 1.51
C VAL A 89 -5.87 -9.99 2.12
N GLN A 90 -5.88 -8.71 1.75
CA GLN A 90 -4.86 -7.73 2.12
C GLN A 90 -5.51 -6.44 2.63
N PRO A 91 -6.03 -6.45 3.86
CA PRO A 91 -6.79 -5.32 4.42
C PRO A 91 -5.98 -4.03 4.54
N ARG A 92 -4.65 -4.11 4.41
CA ARG A 92 -3.71 -2.98 4.58
C ARG A 92 -3.12 -2.45 3.27
N ALA A 93 -3.41 -3.06 2.14
CA ALA A 93 -2.96 -2.56 0.85
C ALA A 93 -3.44 -1.12 0.64
N VAL A 94 -2.56 -0.21 0.23
CA VAL A 94 -2.95 1.17 -0.10
C VAL A 94 -3.48 1.18 -1.53
N ILE A 95 -4.76 1.48 -1.70
CA ILE A 95 -5.43 1.44 -3.00
C ILE A 95 -5.63 2.86 -3.52
N ILE A 96 -5.15 3.11 -4.74
CA ILE A 96 -5.34 4.35 -5.48
C ILE A 96 -6.06 4.00 -6.78
N PHE A 97 -7.21 4.60 -7.01
CA PHE A 97 -7.87 4.49 -8.30
C PHE A 97 -7.32 5.51 -9.29
N VAL A 98 -7.01 5.07 -10.50
CA VAL A 98 -6.53 5.90 -11.61
C VAL A 98 -7.54 5.76 -12.75
N THR A 99 -8.45 6.72 -12.90
CA THR A 99 -9.60 6.56 -13.78
C THR A 99 -9.99 7.87 -14.48
N ASN A 100 -10.76 7.76 -15.56
CA ASN A 100 -11.42 8.91 -16.17
C ASN A 100 -12.76 9.26 -15.50
N PHE A 101 -13.27 8.40 -14.62
CA PHE A 101 -14.65 8.46 -14.12
C PHE A 101 -14.70 8.73 -12.62
N ILE A 102 -14.71 10.00 -12.23
CA ILE A 102 -14.76 10.41 -10.82
C ILE A 102 -16.11 10.11 -10.15
N GLN A 103 -17.18 9.86 -10.93
CA GLN A 103 -18.49 9.51 -10.40
C GLN A 103 -18.51 8.23 -9.58
N TYR A 104 -17.53 7.34 -9.76
CA TYR A 104 -17.37 6.11 -8.96
C TYR A 104 -16.69 6.34 -7.60
N ALA A 105 -16.30 7.58 -7.28
CA ALA A 105 -15.68 7.88 -5.99
C ALA A 105 -16.52 7.43 -4.77
N PRO A 106 -17.88 7.51 -4.77
CA PRO A 106 -18.67 6.98 -3.65
C PRO A 106 -18.48 5.49 -3.41
N GLU A 107 -18.36 4.67 -4.47
CA GLU A 107 -18.15 3.22 -4.35
C GLU A 107 -16.77 2.87 -3.80
N GLY A 108 -15.78 3.72 -4.02
CA GLY A 108 -14.45 3.53 -3.46
C GLY A 108 -14.36 3.71 -1.95
N TYR A 109 -15.33 4.38 -1.32
CA TYR A 109 -15.42 4.41 0.15
C TYR A 109 -15.61 3.02 0.74
N GLU A 110 -16.34 2.12 0.06
CA GLU A 110 -16.55 0.75 0.52
C GLU A 110 -15.23 -0.03 0.63
N VAL A 111 -14.28 0.22 -0.27
CA VAL A 111 -12.97 -0.43 -0.28
C VAL A 111 -11.90 0.38 0.45
N LYS A 112 -12.28 1.48 1.10
CA LYS A 112 -11.37 2.40 1.79
C LYS A 112 -10.22 2.82 0.88
N ALA A 113 -10.55 3.26 -0.35
CA ALA A 113 -9.56 3.79 -1.28
C ALA A 113 -8.82 4.98 -0.65
N PHE A 114 -7.50 4.97 -0.79
CA PHE A 114 -6.66 6.04 -0.24
C PHE A 114 -6.80 7.33 -1.02
N ARG A 115 -6.84 7.25 -2.35
CA ARG A 115 -6.95 8.40 -3.26
C ARG A 115 -7.62 8.01 -4.58
N TYR A 116 -8.11 9.04 -5.26
CA TYR A 116 -8.56 9.00 -6.64
C TYR A 116 -7.68 9.93 -7.48
N LEU A 117 -7.15 9.42 -8.58
CA LEU A 117 -6.35 10.15 -9.55
C LEU A 117 -7.08 10.12 -10.89
N LEU A 118 -7.37 11.28 -11.46
CA LEU A 118 -7.84 11.34 -12.84
C LEU A 118 -6.71 11.01 -13.81
N LYS A 119 -7.01 10.24 -14.87
CA LYS A 119 -6.01 9.89 -15.89
C LYS A 119 -5.41 11.14 -16.56
N SER A 120 -6.17 12.23 -16.67
CA SER A 120 -5.67 13.54 -17.15
C SER A 120 -4.56 14.13 -16.26
N ASP A 121 -4.53 13.77 -14.99
CA ASP A 121 -3.63 14.35 -14.01
C ASP A 121 -2.44 13.46 -13.66
N ILE A 122 -2.29 12.30 -14.34
CA ILE A 122 -1.21 11.34 -14.08
C ILE A 122 0.15 12.03 -14.08
N SER A 123 0.45 12.81 -15.13
CA SER A 123 1.76 13.46 -15.29
C SER A 123 2.10 14.46 -14.17
N ILE A 124 1.10 14.98 -13.48
CA ILE A 124 1.25 16.04 -12.48
C ILE A 124 1.21 15.44 -11.06
N ARG A 125 0.29 14.50 -10.81
CA ARG A 125 -0.06 14.10 -9.44
C ARG A 125 0.32 12.66 -9.07
N LEU A 126 0.66 11.79 -10.05
CA LEU A 126 0.96 10.38 -9.76
C LEU A 126 2.09 10.24 -8.74
N VAL A 127 3.18 10.99 -8.94
CA VAL A 127 4.37 10.95 -8.07
C VAL A 127 4.03 11.43 -6.66
N GLU A 128 3.26 12.51 -6.54
CA GLU A 128 2.77 13.01 -5.25
C GLU A 128 1.95 11.94 -4.52
N PHE A 129 0.99 11.33 -5.23
CA PHE A 129 0.12 10.31 -4.63
C PHE A 129 0.87 9.03 -4.28
N PHE A 130 1.87 8.67 -5.07
CA PHE A 130 2.77 7.56 -4.72
C PHE A 130 3.57 7.86 -3.45
N ASP A 131 4.16 9.04 -3.32
CA ASP A 131 4.90 9.42 -2.10
C ASP A 131 4.00 9.40 -0.86
N LEU A 132 2.76 9.89 -0.96
CA LEU A 132 1.77 9.82 0.11
C LEU A 132 1.35 8.37 0.43
N ALA A 133 1.19 7.52 -0.60
CA ALA A 133 0.87 6.11 -0.41
C ALA A 133 2.00 5.35 0.30
N VAL A 134 3.25 5.64 -0.06
CA VAL A 134 4.42 5.10 0.64
C VAL A 134 4.38 5.51 2.12
N GLN A 135 4.11 6.77 2.43
CA GLN A 135 4.01 7.23 3.82
C GLN A 135 2.88 6.53 4.58
N GLU A 136 1.71 6.32 3.93
CA GLU A 136 0.57 5.63 4.55
C GLU A 136 0.90 4.16 4.83
N MET A 137 1.46 3.46 3.84
CA MET A 137 1.94 2.09 4.01
C MET A 137 2.93 1.98 5.17
N LEU A 138 3.84 2.97 5.31
CA LEU A 138 4.83 3.03 6.37
C LEU A 138 4.21 3.16 7.77
N LYS A 139 3.14 3.93 7.92
CA LYS A 139 2.40 4.03 9.18
C LYS A 139 1.86 2.67 9.60
N CYS A 140 1.31 1.91 8.62
CA CYS A 140 0.78 0.58 8.87
C CYS A 140 1.84 -0.49 9.20
N ARG A 141 3.11 -0.24 8.85
CA ARG A 141 4.23 -1.17 9.11
C ARG A 141 4.98 -0.91 10.41
N LYS A 142 4.65 0.13 11.15
CA LYS A 142 5.28 0.39 12.46
C LYS A 142 4.95 -0.75 13.42
N VAL A 143 5.99 -1.32 14.03
CA VAL A 143 5.87 -2.39 15.02
C VAL A 143 6.44 -1.98 16.35
N VAL A 144 5.93 -2.55 17.42
CA VAL A 144 6.55 -2.57 18.74
C VAL A 144 7.16 -3.95 18.94
N THR A 145 8.47 -4.01 19.11
CA THR A 145 9.14 -5.26 19.46
C THR A 145 9.11 -5.46 20.96
N ILE A 146 8.47 -6.51 21.42
CA ILE A 146 8.49 -6.94 22.81
C ILE A 146 9.33 -8.19 22.98
N LYS A 147 10.05 -8.29 24.11
CA LYS A 147 10.84 -9.49 24.45
C LYS A 147 10.11 -10.25 25.54
N ILE A 148 9.80 -11.53 25.28
CA ILE A 148 9.20 -12.46 26.22
C ILE A 148 10.10 -13.70 26.26
N ASN A 149 10.68 -14.01 27.43
CA ASN A 149 11.50 -15.22 27.64
C ASN A 149 12.61 -15.42 26.57
N ALA A 150 13.33 -14.35 26.23
CA ALA A 150 14.40 -14.31 25.21
C ALA A 150 13.93 -14.41 23.75
N GLU A 151 12.65 -14.52 23.49
CA GLU A 151 12.06 -14.37 22.14
C GLU A 151 11.63 -12.93 21.89
N SER A 152 11.80 -12.47 20.66
CA SER A 152 11.35 -11.15 20.23
C SER A 152 10.09 -11.30 19.37
N ILE A 153 9.02 -10.62 19.76
CA ILE A 153 7.74 -10.61 19.05
C ILE A 153 7.49 -9.19 18.54
N ASP A 154 7.31 -9.06 17.23
CA ASP A 154 6.96 -7.80 16.59
C ASP A 154 5.44 -7.65 16.47
N ILE A 155 4.88 -6.68 17.18
CA ILE A 155 3.45 -6.38 17.18
C ILE A 155 3.24 -5.08 16.41
N PRO A 156 2.44 -5.09 15.34
CA PRO A 156 2.08 -3.87 14.63
C PRO A 156 1.38 -2.87 15.55
N ILE A 157 1.84 -1.62 15.55
CA ILE A 157 1.31 -0.58 16.46
C ILE A 157 -0.21 -0.40 16.32
N HIS A 158 -0.74 -0.52 15.11
CA HIS A 158 -2.18 -0.37 14.85
C HIS A 158 -3.02 -1.57 15.32
N ASP A 159 -2.40 -2.71 15.65
CA ASP A 159 -3.08 -3.84 16.29
C ASP A 159 -3.16 -3.66 17.81
N ILE A 160 -2.49 -2.66 18.38
CA ILE A 160 -2.53 -2.34 19.81
C ILE A 160 -3.71 -1.43 20.07
N LEU A 161 -4.68 -1.89 20.86
CA LEU A 161 -5.83 -1.08 21.31
C LEU A 161 -5.40 -0.13 22.44
N TYR A 162 -4.85 -0.70 23.49
CA TYR A 162 -4.32 0.04 24.63
C TYR A 162 -3.38 -0.83 25.47
N LEU A 163 -2.63 -0.17 26.33
CA LEU A 163 -1.76 -0.80 27.32
C LEU A 163 -2.31 -0.51 28.71
N GLU A 164 -2.35 -1.51 29.57
CA GLU A 164 -2.78 -1.41 30.95
C GLU A 164 -1.65 -1.86 31.86
N SER A 165 -1.48 -1.17 32.98
CA SER A 165 -0.48 -1.52 33.98
C SER A 165 -1.17 -2.13 35.20
N GLU A 166 -0.89 -3.38 35.47
CA GLU A 166 -1.32 -4.08 36.69
C GLU A 166 -0.09 -4.36 37.61
N GLY A 167 0.23 -3.39 38.45
CA GLY A 167 1.39 -3.46 39.34
C GLY A 167 2.72 -3.50 38.55
N ARG A 168 3.35 -4.68 38.46
CA ARG A 168 4.61 -4.87 37.73
C ARG A 168 4.43 -5.52 36.33
N ILE A 169 3.20 -5.73 35.91
CA ILE A 169 2.85 -6.37 34.64
C ILE A 169 2.25 -5.31 33.72
N ILE A 170 2.62 -5.37 32.45
CA ILE A 170 1.96 -4.59 31.42
C ILE A 170 1.12 -5.56 30.59
N VAL A 171 -0.16 -5.33 30.55
CA VAL A 171 -1.12 -6.08 29.71
C VAL A 171 -1.32 -5.29 28.42
N MET A 172 -1.10 -5.95 27.30
CA MET A 172 -1.32 -5.37 25.97
C MET A 172 -2.61 -5.94 25.38
N HIS A 173 -3.57 -5.07 25.12
CA HIS A 173 -4.84 -5.43 24.48
C HIS A 173 -4.71 -5.20 22.98
N LEU A 174 -4.95 -6.27 22.21
CA LEU A 174 -4.82 -6.27 20.76
C LEU A 174 -6.20 -6.30 20.09
N VAL A 175 -6.27 -5.73 18.89
CA VAL A 175 -7.45 -5.89 18.01
C VAL A 175 -7.58 -7.37 17.67
N HIS A 176 -8.67 -7.99 18.09
CA HIS A 176 -8.98 -9.37 17.72
C HIS A 176 -9.58 -9.36 16.30
N ASN A 177 -8.75 -9.58 15.29
CA ASN A 177 -9.24 -9.93 13.95
C ASN A 177 -9.67 -11.39 14.02
N GLY A 178 -10.95 -11.62 14.40
CA GLY A 178 -11.53 -12.97 14.40
C GLY A 178 -11.47 -13.56 12.99
N HIS A 179 -10.78 -14.68 12.86
CA HIS A 179 -10.96 -15.61 11.76
C HIS A 179 -12.13 -16.54 12.07
#